data_0b74eb398efa6ab68fdc5c86424ca4c1
#
_entry.id   0b74eb398efa6ab68fdc5c86424ca4c1
#
_cell.length_a   1.000
_cell.length_b   1.000
_cell.length_c   1.000
_cell.angle_alpha   90.00
_cell.angle_beta   90.00
_cell.angle_gamma   90.00
#
_symmetry.space_group_name_H-M   'P 1'
#
loop_
_entity.id
_entity.type
_entity.pdbx_description
1 polymer ?
#
loop_
_entity_poly.entity_id
_entity_poly.type
_entity_poly.pdbx_seq_one_letter_code
_entity_poly.pdbx_strand_id
1 'polypeptide(L)'
;FALRDANRGNQRAIDTWLRIGKARTVAEINAVVSETLGIPWVNTIAADRNGDALHADVTAVPNVSAETIKACATSLSGLFAEFATLLDGSRTACDWAVAEGTPVPGLMPASDQASTMATTYLTNSNDSYWLSNPAMPHRQLSPILGRYQTARSLRTRSNFTETAALLAGGKLDHARVQAFAFANKSLGADLTLDEIGVLCTAEVELPDAVARGCAALAGWD
;
A
#
# COMPACT_ATOMS: atom_id res chain seq x y z
N PHE A 1 4.05 25.24 -12.84
CA PHE A 1 3.85 23.79 -12.78
C PHE A 1 2.51 23.42 -13.40
N ALA A 2 2.43 22.25 -14.06
CA ALA A 2 1.20 21.64 -14.52
C ALA A 2 1.02 20.28 -13.85
N LEU A 3 -0.19 19.99 -13.35
CA LEU A 3 -0.56 18.67 -12.83
C LEU A 3 -1.16 17.84 -13.96
N ARG A 4 -0.63 16.63 -14.15
CA ARG A 4 -1.19 15.65 -15.09
C ARG A 4 -1.59 14.40 -14.28
N ASP A 5 -2.89 14.08 -14.30
CA ASP A 5 -3.47 12.96 -13.54
C ASP A 5 -3.93 11.86 -14.51
N ALA A 6 -3.44 10.63 -14.29
CA ALA A 6 -3.83 9.44 -15.06
C ALA A 6 -5.32 9.09 -14.88
N ASN A 7 -5.93 9.53 -13.79
CA ASN A 7 -7.35 9.32 -13.51
C ASN A 7 -8.27 10.39 -14.12
N ARG A 8 -7.72 11.41 -14.76
CA ARG A 8 -8.55 12.42 -15.44
C ARG A 8 -9.39 11.76 -16.54
N GLY A 9 -10.71 11.76 -16.36
CA GLY A 9 -11.63 11.10 -17.27
C GLY A 9 -11.64 9.57 -17.19
N ASN A 10 -11.18 8.98 -16.10
CA ASN A 10 -11.20 7.54 -15.88
C ASN A 10 -12.60 7.00 -15.57
N GLN A 11 -13.47 6.96 -16.59
CA GLN A 11 -14.81 6.35 -16.48
C GLN A 11 -14.78 4.83 -16.38
N ARG A 12 -13.66 4.18 -16.73
CA ARG A 12 -13.46 2.72 -16.61
C ARG A 12 -13.59 2.23 -15.17
N ALA A 13 -13.42 3.13 -14.17
CA ALA A 13 -13.62 2.80 -12.76
C ALA A 13 -14.98 2.13 -12.51
N ILE A 14 -16.06 2.65 -13.10
CA ILE A 14 -17.42 2.11 -12.94
C ILE A 14 -17.50 0.70 -13.52
N ASP A 15 -17.02 0.49 -14.74
CA ASP A 15 -17.00 -0.82 -15.38
C ASP A 15 -16.15 -1.82 -14.59
N THR A 16 -15.00 -1.38 -14.10
CA THR A 16 -14.11 -2.21 -13.27
C THR A 16 -14.83 -2.71 -12.01
N TRP A 17 -15.48 -1.83 -11.26
CA TRP A 17 -16.22 -2.21 -10.05
C TRP A 17 -17.39 -3.13 -10.35
N LEU A 18 -18.13 -2.88 -11.42
CA LEU A 18 -19.24 -3.75 -11.84
C LEU A 18 -18.74 -5.15 -12.25
N ARG A 19 -17.59 -5.23 -12.92
CA ARG A 19 -16.99 -6.51 -13.33
C ARG A 19 -16.39 -7.24 -12.14
N ILE A 20 -15.72 -6.56 -11.21
CA ILE A 20 -15.25 -7.15 -9.94
C ILE A 20 -16.41 -7.74 -9.17
N GLY A 21 -17.56 -7.03 -9.07
CA GLY A 21 -18.76 -7.53 -8.39
C GLY A 21 -19.37 -8.80 -9.01
N LYS A 22 -18.99 -9.15 -10.24
CA LYS A 22 -19.42 -10.40 -10.92
C LYS A 22 -18.37 -11.51 -10.84
N ALA A 23 -17.14 -11.18 -10.47
CA ALA A 23 -16.05 -12.15 -10.38
C ALA A 23 -16.32 -13.19 -9.28
N ARG A 24 -15.88 -14.42 -9.51
CA ARG A 24 -16.08 -15.56 -8.60
C ARG A 24 -14.76 -16.06 -8.01
N THR A 25 -13.65 -15.66 -8.59
CA THR A 25 -12.29 -16.02 -8.17
C THR A 25 -11.39 -14.80 -8.14
N VAL A 26 -10.31 -14.88 -7.36
CA VAL A 26 -9.31 -13.81 -7.32
C VAL A 26 -8.58 -13.67 -8.66
N ALA A 27 -8.44 -14.76 -9.43
CA ALA A 27 -7.89 -14.72 -10.77
C ALA A 27 -8.75 -13.88 -11.73
N GLU A 28 -10.09 -14.01 -11.65
CA GLU A 28 -11.01 -13.18 -12.41
C GLU A 28 -10.93 -11.71 -12.00
N ILE A 29 -10.79 -11.41 -10.70
CA ILE A 29 -10.59 -10.04 -10.21
C ILE A 29 -9.28 -9.48 -10.79
N ASN A 30 -8.18 -10.24 -10.71
CA ASN A 30 -6.89 -9.83 -11.25
C ASN A 30 -6.96 -9.56 -12.77
N ALA A 31 -7.66 -10.40 -13.52
CA ALA A 31 -7.88 -10.19 -14.95
C ALA A 31 -8.65 -8.87 -15.21
N VAL A 32 -9.73 -8.64 -14.46
CA VAL A 32 -10.54 -7.41 -14.60
C VAL A 32 -9.70 -6.16 -14.35
N VAL A 33 -8.97 -6.07 -13.24
CA VAL A 33 -8.17 -4.87 -12.93
C VAL A 33 -7.05 -4.67 -13.93
N SER A 34 -6.47 -5.76 -14.44
CA SER A 34 -5.39 -5.74 -15.44
C SER A 34 -5.87 -5.27 -16.81
N GLU A 35 -7.03 -5.72 -17.25
CA GLU A 35 -7.62 -5.33 -18.54
C GLU A 35 -8.11 -3.87 -18.54
N THR A 36 -8.75 -3.47 -17.46
CA THR A 36 -9.42 -2.16 -17.43
C THR A 36 -8.49 -1.03 -17.03
N LEU A 37 -7.47 -1.29 -16.20
CA LEU A 37 -6.66 -0.26 -15.53
C LEU A 37 -7.54 0.88 -15.01
N GLY A 38 -8.70 0.51 -14.43
CA GLY A 38 -9.75 1.46 -14.06
C GLY A 38 -9.77 1.79 -12.56
N ILE A 39 -9.05 1.04 -11.71
CA ILE A 39 -8.97 1.33 -10.28
C ILE A 39 -8.20 2.65 -10.08
N PRO A 40 -8.78 3.65 -9.40
CA PRO A 40 -8.08 4.89 -9.05
C PRO A 40 -7.45 4.78 -7.67
N TRP A 41 -6.18 5.13 -7.50
CA TRP A 41 -5.46 5.40 -6.23
C TRP A 41 -5.51 4.35 -5.11
N VAL A 42 -6.19 3.23 -5.29
CA VAL A 42 -6.32 2.21 -4.24
C VAL A 42 -5.85 0.85 -4.72
N ASN A 43 -5.23 0.07 -3.84
CA ASN A 43 -4.94 -1.32 -4.10
C ASN A 43 -6.19 -2.19 -3.93
N THR A 44 -6.14 -3.38 -4.51
CA THR A 44 -7.18 -4.40 -4.39
C THR A 44 -6.64 -5.56 -3.57
N ILE A 45 -7.36 -5.94 -2.51
CA ILE A 45 -7.10 -7.14 -1.74
C ILE A 45 -8.34 -8.02 -1.78
N ALA A 46 -8.16 -9.31 -2.05
CA ALA A 46 -9.25 -10.25 -2.18
C ALA A 46 -8.84 -11.66 -1.76
N ALA A 47 -9.83 -12.47 -1.38
CA ALA A 47 -9.68 -13.91 -1.18
C ALA A 47 -10.91 -14.62 -1.71
N ASP A 48 -10.76 -15.86 -2.14
CA ASP A 48 -11.87 -16.67 -2.62
C ASP A 48 -12.03 -17.99 -1.84
N ARG A 49 -13.11 -18.70 -2.14
CA ARG A 49 -13.44 -19.98 -1.47
C ARG A 49 -12.50 -21.14 -1.85
N ASN A 50 -11.67 -20.96 -2.89
CA ASN A 50 -10.69 -21.96 -3.30
C ASN A 50 -9.44 -21.90 -2.43
N GLY A 51 -9.30 -20.86 -1.61
CA GLY A 51 -8.16 -20.62 -0.75
C GLY A 51 -7.10 -19.73 -1.37
N ASP A 52 -7.42 -19.08 -2.49
CA ASP A 52 -6.53 -18.15 -3.14
C ASP A 52 -6.72 -16.72 -2.60
N ALA A 53 -5.62 -16.00 -2.43
CA ALA A 53 -5.59 -14.59 -2.04
C ALA A 53 -4.91 -13.77 -3.14
N LEU A 54 -5.33 -12.51 -3.29
CA LEU A 54 -4.79 -11.53 -4.22
C LEU A 54 -4.45 -10.24 -3.48
N HIS A 55 -3.28 -9.69 -3.76
CA HIS A 55 -2.97 -8.27 -3.57
C HIS A 55 -2.56 -7.70 -4.93
N ALA A 56 -3.31 -6.73 -5.43
CA ALA A 56 -3.03 -6.06 -6.69
C ALA A 56 -2.98 -4.54 -6.50
N ASP A 57 -1.82 -3.98 -6.77
CA ASP A 57 -1.58 -2.54 -6.86
C ASP A 57 -1.60 -2.16 -8.36
N VAL A 58 -2.67 -2.60 -9.04
CA VAL A 58 -2.91 -2.43 -10.48
C VAL A 58 -3.98 -1.36 -10.68
N THR A 59 -3.53 -0.17 -11.03
CA THR A 59 -4.36 1.03 -11.05
C THR A 59 -4.12 1.88 -12.32
N ALA A 60 -4.86 2.97 -12.48
CA ALA A 60 -4.59 3.95 -13.51
C ALA A 60 -3.35 4.77 -13.15
N VAL A 61 -2.18 4.32 -13.59
CA VAL A 61 -0.87 4.92 -13.29
C VAL A 61 -0.20 5.39 -14.59
N PRO A 62 0.51 6.55 -14.58
CA PRO A 62 1.30 7.00 -15.71
C PRO A 62 2.41 5.99 -16.07
N ASN A 63 2.61 5.72 -17.35
CA ASN A 63 3.71 4.89 -17.82
C ASN A 63 5.02 5.69 -17.83
N VAL A 64 5.65 5.76 -16.67
CA VAL A 64 6.92 6.48 -16.45
C VAL A 64 7.91 5.53 -15.81
N SER A 65 9.01 5.25 -16.51
CA SER A 65 10.07 4.37 -16.02
C SER A 65 11.05 5.11 -15.09
N ALA A 66 11.86 4.35 -14.36
CA ALA A 66 12.94 4.90 -13.54
C ALA A 66 13.95 5.71 -14.40
N GLU A 67 14.23 5.23 -15.61
CA GLU A 67 15.11 5.89 -16.57
C GLU A 67 14.50 7.22 -17.03
N THR A 68 13.19 7.26 -17.31
CA THR A 68 12.48 8.49 -17.67
C THR A 68 12.52 9.49 -16.51
N ILE A 69 12.27 9.05 -15.28
CA ILE A 69 12.35 9.92 -14.09
C ILE A 69 13.74 10.54 -13.98
N LYS A 70 14.78 9.74 -14.16
CA LYS A 70 16.18 10.21 -14.09
C LYS A 70 16.53 11.16 -15.24
N ALA A 71 16.17 10.81 -16.47
CA ALA A 71 16.51 11.60 -17.66
C ALA A 71 15.73 12.90 -17.77
N CYS A 72 14.55 12.96 -17.16
CA CYS A 72 13.64 14.08 -17.18
C CYS A 72 13.58 14.87 -15.87
N ALA A 73 14.50 14.59 -14.95
CA ALA A 73 14.61 15.35 -13.71
C ALA A 73 14.97 16.82 -13.99
N THR A 74 14.39 17.72 -13.23
CA THR A 74 14.71 19.16 -13.19
C THR A 74 15.49 19.49 -11.92
N SER A 75 16.01 20.69 -11.81
CA SER A 75 16.66 21.14 -10.56
C SER A 75 15.77 21.10 -9.33
N LEU A 76 14.44 21.06 -9.53
CA LEU A 76 13.45 21.00 -8.46
C LEU A 76 12.95 19.57 -8.14
N SER A 77 13.28 18.58 -8.98
CA SER A 77 12.74 17.21 -8.83
C SER A 77 13.06 16.59 -7.47
N GLY A 78 14.28 16.85 -6.95
CA GLY A 78 14.68 16.37 -5.62
C GLY A 78 13.85 16.94 -4.47
N LEU A 79 13.38 18.19 -4.61
CA LEU A 79 12.57 18.86 -3.59
C LEU A 79 11.16 18.23 -3.46
N PHE A 80 10.65 17.67 -4.56
CA PHE A 80 9.32 17.07 -4.62
C PHE A 80 9.31 15.54 -4.53
N ALA A 81 10.49 14.89 -4.51
CA ALA A 81 10.62 13.43 -4.60
C ALA A 81 9.82 12.64 -3.54
N GLU A 82 9.56 13.25 -2.38
CA GLU A 82 8.76 12.65 -1.31
C GLU A 82 7.24 12.66 -1.59
N PHE A 83 6.77 13.56 -2.45
CA PHE A 83 5.33 13.84 -2.64
C PHE A 83 4.86 13.55 -4.06
N ALA A 84 5.70 13.80 -5.06
CA ALA A 84 5.32 13.71 -6.46
C ALA A 84 6.55 13.52 -7.37
N THR A 85 6.33 12.87 -8.51
CA THR A 85 7.30 12.81 -9.59
C THR A 85 7.22 14.06 -10.43
N LEU A 86 8.28 14.87 -10.43
CA LEU A 86 8.39 16.09 -11.23
C LEU A 86 9.29 15.84 -12.44
N LEU A 87 8.73 16.02 -13.64
CA LEU A 87 9.42 15.82 -14.92
C LEU A 87 9.50 17.14 -15.69
N ASP A 88 10.48 17.25 -16.59
CA ASP A 88 10.63 18.37 -17.51
C ASP A 88 9.53 18.29 -18.61
N GLY A 89 8.40 18.94 -18.38
CA GLY A 89 7.27 18.97 -19.30
C GLY A 89 7.48 19.81 -20.57
N SER A 90 8.64 20.44 -20.77
CA SER A 90 9.00 21.14 -22.00
C SER A 90 9.51 20.19 -23.10
N ARG A 91 9.81 18.94 -22.75
CA ARG A 91 10.40 17.93 -23.62
C ARG A 91 9.42 16.80 -23.87
N THR A 92 9.10 16.51 -25.14
CA THR A 92 8.24 15.39 -25.53
C THR A 92 8.82 14.01 -25.13
N ALA A 93 10.14 13.90 -25.04
CA ALA A 93 10.80 12.69 -24.51
C ALA A 93 10.48 12.40 -23.03
N CYS A 94 9.88 13.35 -22.32
CA CYS A 94 9.47 13.22 -20.92
C CYS A 94 7.97 13.00 -20.76
N ASP A 95 7.26 12.82 -21.88
CA ASP A 95 5.85 12.39 -21.86
C ASP A 95 5.73 10.94 -21.38
N TRP A 96 4.53 10.57 -20.92
CA TRP A 96 4.22 9.21 -20.55
C TRP A 96 4.36 8.28 -21.76
N ALA A 97 5.11 7.21 -21.61
CA ALA A 97 5.33 6.27 -22.69
C ALA A 97 4.03 5.57 -23.08
N VAL A 98 3.83 5.38 -24.39
CA VAL A 98 2.70 4.61 -24.91
C VAL A 98 3.09 3.15 -24.99
N ALA A 99 2.29 2.27 -24.38
CA ALA A 99 2.45 0.83 -24.45
C ALA A 99 1.24 0.20 -25.17
N GLU A 100 1.51 -0.85 -25.95
CA GLU A 100 0.44 -1.65 -26.58
C GLU A 100 -0.38 -2.39 -25.51
N GLY A 101 -1.65 -2.64 -25.82
CA GLY A 101 -2.56 -3.39 -24.95
C GLY A 101 -3.08 -2.63 -23.73
N THR A 102 -2.73 -1.34 -23.57
CA THR A 102 -3.35 -0.50 -22.54
C THR A 102 -4.64 0.14 -23.03
N PRO A 103 -5.68 0.25 -22.19
CA PRO A 103 -6.97 0.81 -22.60
C PRO A 103 -6.91 2.32 -22.95
N VAL A 104 -5.87 3.00 -22.46
CA VAL A 104 -5.62 4.44 -22.73
C VAL A 104 -4.13 4.65 -22.94
N PRO A 105 -3.73 5.38 -24.01
CA PRO A 105 -2.32 5.71 -24.25
C PRO A 105 -1.70 6.44 -23.05
N GLY A 106 -0.49 6.04 -22.67
CA GLY A 106 0.26 6.65 -21.57
C GLY A 106 -0.02 6.05 -20.19
N LEU A 107 -0.92 5.07 -20.08
CA LEU A 107 -1.02 4.25 -18.87
C LEU A 107 0.06 3.16 -18.84
N MET A 108 0.54 2.86 -17.64
CA MET A 108 1.46 1.75 -17.40
C MET A 108 0.74 0.41 -17.58
N PRO A 109 1.29 -0.54 -18.35
CA PRO A 109 0.71 -1.88 -18.49
C PRO A 109 0.59 -2.59 -17.13
N ALA A 110 -0.44 -3.40 -16.96
CA ALA A 110 -0.62 -4.19 -15.73
C ALA A 110 0.58 -5.12 -15.44
N SER A 111 1.28 -5.61 -16.46
CA SER A 111 2.50 -6.42 -16.34
C SER A 111 3.65 -5.70 -15.62
N ASP A 112 3.64 -4.38 -15.63
CA ASP A 112 4.66 -3.52 -15.03
C ASP A 112 4.22 -2.95 -13.67
N GLN A 113 3.03 -3.34 -13.22
CA GLN A 113 2.48 -3.01 -11.90
C GLN A 113 2.55 -4.22 -10.96
N ALA A 114 2.28 -4.01 -9.68
CA ALA A 114 2.39 -5.06 -8.69
C ALA A 114 1.10 -5.88 -8.58
N SER A 115 1.20 -7.18 -8.82
CA SER A 115 0.16 -8.14 -8.51
C SER A 115 0.79 -9.40 -7.92
N THR A 116 0.26 -9.87 -6.81
CA THR A 116 0.72 -11.06 -6.10
C THR A 116 -0.48 -11.93 -5.77
N MET A 117 -0.38 -13.21 -6.10
CA MET A 117 -1.35 -14.23 -5.68
C MET A 117 -0.67 -15.25 -4.76
N ALA A 118 -1.39 -15.71 -3.74
CA ALA A 118 -0.88 -16.68 -2.76
C ALA A 118 -2.02 -17.61 -2.29
N THR A 119 -1.64 -18.81 -1.84
CA THR A 119 -2.55 -19.76 -1.18
C THR A 119 -2.47 -19.70 0.34
N THR A 120 -1.72 -18.75 0.89
CA THR A 120 -1.56 -18.53 2.32
C THR A 120 -2.31 -17.27 2.76
N TYR A 121 -1.62 -16.13 2.75
CA TYR A 121 -2.21 -14.84 3.06
C TYR A 121 -1.50 -13.71 2.34
N LEU A 122 -2.19 -12.61 2.17
CA LEU A 122 -1.65 -11.34 1.72
C LEU A 122 -2.25 -10.23 2.56
N THR A 123 -1.44 -9.24 2.91
CA THR A 123 -1.86 -8.09 3.71
C THR A 123 -1.45 -6.79 3.05
N ASN A 124 -2.20 -5.73 3.34
CA ASN A 124 -1.79 -4.38 3.02
C ASN A 124 -2.27 -3.42 4.12
N SER A 125 -1.37 -2.58 4.62
CA SER A 125 -1.64 -1.52 5.58
C SER A 125 -1.29 -0.14 5.01
N ASN A 126 -1.55 0.07 3.73
CA ASN A 126 -1.22 1.27 2.96
C ASN A 126 0.28 1.59 2.87
N ASP A 127 1.13 0.59 3.03
CA ASP A 127 2.55 0.68 2.69
C ASP A 127 2.76 0.34 1.20
N SER A 128 3.94 0.62 0.68
CA SER A 128 4.28 0.38 -0.71
C SER A 128 4.12 -1.10 -1.11
N TYR A 129 3.82 -1.34 -2.36
CA TYR A 129 3.45 -2.59 -3.02
C TYR A 129 4.36 -3.80 -2.76
N TRP A 130 5.64 -3.57 -2.44
CA TRP A 130 6.66 -4.61 -2.54
C TRP A 130 6.60 -5.71 -1.48
N LEU A 131 5.88 -5.47 -0.38
CA LEU A 131 5.82 -6.42 0.73
C LEU A 131 4.37 -6.58 1.23
N SER A 132 3.60 -7.42 0.57
CA SER A 132 2.27 -7.87 1.01
C SER A 132 2.31 -9.19 1.79
N ASN A 133 3.41 -9.94 1.66
CA ASN A 133 3.74 -11.14 2.42
C ASN A 133 5.26 -11.22 2.56
N PRO A 134 5.82 -11.33 3.79
CA PRO A 134 7.26 -11.40 4.00
C PRO A 134 7.96 -12.57 3.30
N ALA A 135 7.26 -13.69 3.05
CA ALA A 135 7.79 -14.83 2.31
C ALA A 135 7.79 -14.63 0.78
N MET A 136 7.09 -13.61 0.29
CA MET A 136 6.88 -13.37 -1.14
C MET A 136 7.09 -11.89 -1.49
N PRO A 137 8.29 -11.32 -1.27
CA PRO A 137 8.55 -9.92 -1.62
C PRO A 137 8.46 -9.74 -3.12
N HIS A 138 7.82 -8.66 -3.56
CA HIS A 138 7.75 -8.32 -4.98
C HIS A 138 9.10 -7.79 -5.47
N ARG A 139 9.37 -7.91 -6.78
CA ARG A 139 10.53 -7.27 -7.42
C ARG A 139 10.41 -5.75 -7.40
N GLN A 140 11.51 -5.06 -7.58
CA GLN A 140 11.49 -3.63 -7.79
C GLN A 140 10.78 -3.27 -9.10
N LEU A 141 9.91 -2.26 -9.02
CA LEU A 141 9.17 -1.67 -10.13
C LEU A 141 9.56 -0.19 -10.30
N SER A 142 8.88 0.51 -11.21
CA SER A 142 9.07 1.96 -11.36
C SER A 142 8.85 2.70 -10.03
N PRO A 143 9.69 3.69 -9.68
CA PRO A 143 9.52 4.50 -8.48
C PRO A 143 8.17 5.24 -8.40
N ILE A 144 7.48 5.42 -9.53
CA ILE A 144 6.15 6.04 -9.56
C ILE A 144 5.08 5.21 -8.83
N LEU A 145 5.31 3.89 -8.70
CA LEU A 145 4.43 2.97 -7.98
C LEU A 145 4.67 2.96 -6.47
N GLY A 146 5.76 3.55 -6.01
CA GLY A 146 6.10 3.60 -4.61
C GLY A 146 7.54 3.22 -4.30
N ARG A 147 7.91 3.34 -3.04
CA ARG A 147 9.27 3.04 -2.57
C ARG A 147 9.49 1.52 -2.47
N TYR A 148 10.72 1.11 -2.73
CA TYR A 148 11.14 -0.29 -2.66
C TYR A 148 12.17 -0.50 -1.54
N GLN A 149 12.03 -1.60 -0.78
CA GLN A 149 12.91 -1.98 0.33
C GLN A 149 13.11 -0.89 1.39
N THR A 150 12.07 -0.13 1.67
CA THR A 150 12.06 0.87 2.74
C THR A 150 11.50 0.30 4.05
N ALA A 151 11.83 0.93 5.16
CA ALA A 151 11.27 0.56 6.46
C ALA A 151 9.75 0.58 6.43
N ARG A 152 9.14 -0.44 7.02
CA ARG A 152 7.67 -0.54 7.14
C ARG A 152 7.19 0.25 8.34
N SER A 153 5.99 0.82 8.21
CA SER A 153 5.29 1.46 9.31
C SER A 153 5.05 0.47 10.46
N LEU A 154 4.86 0.98 11.67
CA LEU A 154 4.51 0.12 12.81
C LEU A 154 3.22 -0.65 12.55
N ARG A 155 2.25 -0.06 11.85
CA ARG A 155 0.99 -0.71 11.48
C ARG A 155 1.21 -1.90 10.55
N THR A 156 2.08 -1.78 9.55
CA THR A 156 2.42 -2.90 8.65
C THR A 156 3.19 -3.98 9.38
N ARG A 157 4.12 -3.61 10.26
CA ARG A 157 4.89 -4.58 11.08
C ARG A 157 3.96 -5.35 12.02
N SER A 158 3.05 -4.66 12.71
CA SER A 158 2.02 -5.27 13.54
C SER A 158 1.18 -6.27 12.74
N ASN A 159 0.70 -5.86 11.56
CA ASN A 159 -0.12 -6.71 10.71
C ASN A 159 0.60 -8.02 10.33
N PHE A 160 1.87 -7.97 9.98
CA PHE A 160 2.65 -9.20 9.71
C PHE A 160 2.80 -10.08 10.95
N THR A 161 3.18 -9.50 12.07
CA THR A 161 3.41 -10.24 13.34
C THR A 161 2.11 -10.88 13.81
N GLU A 162 1.04 -10.12 13.87
CA GLU A 162 -0.25 -10.58 14.36
C GLU A 162 -0.89 -11.62 13.40
N THR A 163 -0.77 -11.41 12.08
CA THR A 163 -1.25 -12.39 11.10
C THR A 163 -0.48 -13.70 11.21
N ALA A 164 0.84 -13.65 11.37
CA ALA A 164 1.65 -14.86 11.58
C ALA A 164 1.24 -15.60 12.86
N ALA A 165 1.03 -14.89 13.96
CA ALA A 165 0.57 -15.46 15.23
C ALA A 165 -0.83 -16.08 15.10
N LEU A 166 -1.75 -15.40 14.41
CA LEU A 166 -3.11 -15.87 14.16
C LEU A 166 -3.11 -17.17 13.36
N LEU A 167 -2.28 -17.27 12.33
CA LEU A 167 -2.15 -18.47 11.48
C LEU A 167 -1.47 -19.62 12.21
N ALA A 168 -0.49 -19.37 13.07
CA ALA A 168 0.17 -20.39 13.88
C ALA A 168 -0.81 -21.10 14.84
N GLY A 169 -1.89 -20.44 15.23
CA GLY A 169 -2.97 -21.01 16.04
C GLY A 169 -3.91 -21.97 15.31
N GLY A 170 -3.66 -22.32 14.04
CA GLY A 170 -4.44 -23.26 13.24
C GLY A 170 -5.51 -22.60 12.38
N LYS A 171 -6.50 -23.38 11.97
CA LYS A 171 -7.57 -22.90 11.06
C LYS A 171 -8.29 -21.69 11.64
N LEU A 172 -8.55 -20.72 10.75
CA LEU A 172 -9.32 -19.54 11.06
C LEU A 172 -10.83 -19.84 10.89
N ASP A 173 -11.60 -19.40 11.88
CA ASP A 173 -13.05 -19.30 11.79
C ASP A 173 -13.48 -17.84 11.89
N HIS A 174 -14.77 -17.63 11.73
CA HIS A 174 -15.35 -16.27 11.78
C HIS A 174 -15.07 -15.57 13.12
N ALA A 175 -15.18 -16.29 14.23
CA ALA A 175 -14.99 -15.73 15.57
C ALA A 175 -13.55 -15.26 15.80
N ARG A 176 -12.56 -16.05 15.37
CA ARG A 176 -11.14 -15.69 15.47
C ARG A 176 -10.78 -14.47 14.60
N VAL A 177 -11.30 -14.42 13.38
CA VAL A 177 -11.07 -13.26 12.49
C VAL A 177 -11.75 -12.01 13.06
N GLN A 178 -12.94 -12.15 13.59
CA GLN A 178 -13.66 -11.04 14.24
C GLN A 178 -12.91 -10.54 15.50
N ALA A 179 -12.48 -11.45 16.36
CA ALA A 179 -11.68 -11.11 17.54
C ALA A 179 -10.38 -10.37 17.15
N PHE A 180 -9.70 -10.86 16.12
CA PHE A 180 -8.50 -10.20 15.58
C PHE A 180 -8.81 -8.78 15.07
N ALA A 181 -9.88 -8.60 14.29
CA ALA A 181 -10.26 -7.31 13.73
C ALA A 181 -10.61 -6.26 14.79
N PHE A 182 -11.18 -6.70 15.92
CA PHE A 182 -11.62 -5.82 17.01
C PHE A 182 -10.65 -5.80 18.22
N ALA A 183 -9.49 -6.42 18.11
CA ALA A 183 -8.51 -6.42 19.21
C ALA A 183 -7.90 -5.03 19.49
N ASN A 184 -8.04 -4.06 18.59
CA ASN A 184 -7.56 -2.68 18.71
C ASN A 184 -6.08 -2.56 19.14
N LYS A 185 -5.25 -3.54 18.78
CA LYS A 185 -3.84 -3.56 19.16
C LYS A 185 -3.05 -2.43 18.54
N SER A 186 -2.13 -1.87 19.30
CA SER A 186 -1.18 -0.86 18.87
C SER A 186 0.24 -1.31 19.15
N LEU A 187 0.96 -1.75 18.11
CA LEU A 187 2.38 -2.11 18.25
C LEU A 187 3.23 -0.94 18.77
N GLY A 188 2.85 0.31 18.46
CA GLY A 188 3.53 1.47 19.00
C GLY A 188 3.42 1.52 20.52
N ALA A 189 2.22 1.30 21.07
CA ALA A 189 2.00 1.21 22.51
C ALA A 189 2.78 0.04 23.11
N ASP A 190 2.67 -1.16 22.54
CA ASP A 190 3.37 -2.36 23.02
C ASP A 190 4.89 -2.16 23.11
N LEU A 191 5.48 -1.36 22.23
CA LEU A 191 6.92 -1.12 22.19
C LEU A 191 7.40 0.01 23.08
N THR A 192 6.53 0.92 23.52
CA THR A 192 6.97 2.18 24.15
C THR A 192 6.33 2.48 25.50
N LEU A 193 5.18 1.89 25.83
CA LEU A 193 4.45 2.25 27.06
C LEU A 193 5.25 1.96 28.33
N ASP A 194 5.95 0.81 28.39
CA ASP A 194 6.76 0.48 29.55
C ASP A 194 7.89 1.49 29.77
N GLU A 195 8.60 1.86 28.72
CA GLU A 195 9.69 2.84 28.79
C GLU A 195 9.17 4.25 29.14
N ILE A 196 8.03 4.64 28.54
CA ILE A 196 7.37 5.91 28.86
C ILE A 196 6.90 5.91 30.32
N GLY A 197 6.36 4.78 30.82
CA GLY A 197 5.97 4.61 32.22
C GLY A 197 7.14 4.84 33.17
N VAL A 198 8.31 4.30 32.86
CA VAL A 198 9.54 4.54 33.65
C VAL A 198 9.92 6.03 33.64
N LEU A 199 9.86 6.70 32.48
CA LEU A 199 10.14 8.13 32.39
C LEU A 199 9.11 8.97 33.18
N CYS A 200 7.85 8.56 33.20
CA CYS A 200 6.77 9.22 33.92
C CYS A 200 6.89 9.11 35.45
N THR A 201 7.63 8.11 35.95
CA THR A 201 7.87 7.90 37.39
C THR A 201 9.23 8.39 37.85
N ALA A 202 10.05 8.96 36.95
CA ALA A 202 11.35 9.52 37.31
C ALA A 202 11.21 10.65 38.33
N GLU A 203 12.16 10.71 39.26
CA GLU A 203 12.19 11.83 40.29
C GLU A 203 12.65 13.15 39.65
N VAL A 204 11.90 13.60 38.64
CA VAL A 204 12.15 14.87 37.93
C VAL A 204 10.84 15.65 37.86
N GLU A 205 10.93 16.95 38.12
CA GLU A 205 9.77 17.83 37.94
C GLU A 205 9.39 17.88 36.46
N LEU A 206 8.25 17.27 36.10
CA LEU A 206 7.72 17.26 34.78
C LEU A 206 6.89 18.49 34.46
N PRO A 207 6.99 19.10 33.27
CA PRO A 207 6.05 20.13 32.84
C PRO A 207 4.60 19.63 32.93
N ASP A 208 3.68 20.50 33.35
CA ASP A 208 2.25 20.15 33.54
C ASP A 208 1.64 19.37 32.37
N ALA A 209 1.96 19.73 31.13
CA ALA A 209 1.43 19.05 29.96
C ALA A 209 1.92 17.61 29.88
N VAL A 210 3.19 17.37 30.24
CA VAL A 210 3.80 16.02 30.27
C VAL A 210 3.21 15.20 31.41
N ALA A 211 3.07 15.79 32.61
CA ALA A 211 2.44 15.11 33.75
C ALA A 211 1.01 14.65 33.41
N ARG A 212 0.20 15.50 32.77
CA ARG A 212 -1.14 15.10 32.31
C ARG A 212 -1.08 13.96 31.25
N GLY A 213 -0.11 14.00 30.34
CA GLY A 213 0.11 12.91 29.38
C GLY A 213 0.44 11.60 30.07
N CYS A 214 1.35 11.63 31.06
CA CYS A 214 1.70 10.47 31.88
C CYS A 214 0.50 9.90 32.61
N ALA A 215 -0.32 10.76 33.24
CA ALA A 215 -1.54 10.35 33.95
C ALA A 215 -2.56 9.66 32.99
N ALA A 216 -2.68 10.16 31.76
CA ALA A 216 -3.55 9.55 30.74
C ALA A 216 -3.03 8.17 30.27
N LEU A 217 -1.71 8.02 30.09
CA LEU A 217 -1.10 6.78 29.66
C LEU A 217 -1.08 5.70 30.75
N ALA A 218 -1.07 6.08 32.02
CA ALA A 218 -1.12 5.13 33.15
C ALA A 218 -2.41 4.29 33.20
N GLY A 219 -3.47 4.76 32.52
CA GLY A 219 -4.74 4.04 32.40
C GLY A 219 -4.99 3.45 31.00
N TRP A 220 -3.97 3.37 30.17
CA TRP A 220 -4.08 2.78 28.83
C TRP A 220 -4.07 1.24 28.94
N ASP A 221 -5.06 0.57 28.33
CA ASP A 221 -5.27 -0.86 28.24
C ASP A 221 -5.25 -1.38 26.80
#